data_0a755ac8ad93bd536e672fb6899e9566
#
_entry.id   0a755ac8ad93bd536e672fb6899e9566
#
_cell.length_a   1.000
_cell.length_b   1.000
_cell.length_c   1.000
_cell.angle_alpha   90.00
_cell.angle_beta   90.00
_cell.angle_gamma   90.00
#
_symmetry.space_group_name_H-M   'P 1'
#
loop_
_entity.id
_entity.type
_entity.pdbx_description
1 polymer ?
#
loop_
_entity_poly.entity_id
_entity_poly.type
_entity_poly.pdbx_seq_one_letter_code
_entity_poly.pdbx_strand_id
1 'polypeptide(L)'
;MDAEKQRESKIRQWFSMWLDKQDTGIADLFAPDAVYIESWGPEYHGSGKIKLWFDEWNSRGEVQRWDIRQYFHKGDQTVVEWSFRCVMTDGVIQSFDG
;
A
#
# COMPACT_ATOMS: atom_id res chain seq x y z
N MET A 1 0.96 -23.52 8.10
CA MET A 1 0.29 -22.31 7.61
C MET A 1 0.92 -21.90 6.29
N ASP A 2 0.10 -21.56 5.33
CA ASP A 2 0.53 -21.22 3.99
C ASP A 2 1.17 -19.83 3.94
N ALA A 3 2.44 -19.74 3.56
CA ALA A 3 3.16 -18.46 3.46
C ALA A 3 2.53 -17.54 2.40
N GLU A 4 1.98 -18.09 1.32
CA GLU A 4 1.31 -17.30 0.28
C GLU A 4 0.06 -16.62 0.84
N LYS A 5 -0.74 -17.34 1.62
CA LYS A 5 -1.92 -16.77 2.26
C LYS A 5 -1.56 -15.69 3.28
N GLN A 6 -0.45 -15.85 3.99
CA GLN A 6 0.04 -14.81 4.90
C GLN A 6 0.43 -13.55 4.15
N ARG A 7 1.10 -13.68 3.02
CA ARG A 7 1.47 -12.53 2.18
C ARG A 7 0.23 -11.82 1.63
N GLU A 8 -0.75 -12.59 1.17
CA GLU A 8 -2.03 -12.03 0.70
C GLU A 8 -2.74 -11.26 1.80
N SER A 9 -2.77 -11.82 3.02
CA SER A 9 -3.38 -11.16 4.17
C SER A 9 -2.70 -9.82 4.49
N LYS A 10 -1.37 -9.77 4.44
CA LYS A 10 -0.61 -8.54 4.70
C LYS A 10 -0.85 -7.49 3.61
N ILE A 11 -0.94 -7.91 2.36
CA ILE A 11 -1.25 -7.00 1.25
C ILE A 11 -2.65 -6.41 1.42
N ARG A 12 -3.65 -7.25 1.75
CA ARG A 12 -5.01 -6.77 2.03
C ARG A 12 -5.04 -5.79 3.19
N GLN A 13 -4.28 -6.08 4.25
CA GLN A 13 -4.15 -5.19 5.40
C GLN A 13 -3.60 -3.83 4.98
N TRP A 14 -2.54 -3.82 4.18
CA TRP A 14 -1.93 -2.59 3.68
C TRP A 14 -2.92 -1.74 2.87
N PHE A 15 -3.65 -2.36 1.96
CA PHE A 15 -4.65 -1.66 1.16
C PHE A 15 -5.78 -1.10 2.04
N SER A 16 -6.23 -1.88 3.02
CA SER A 16 -7.28 -1.44 3.97
C SER A 16 -6.83 -0.24 4.79
N MET A 17 -5.56 -0.18 5.18
CA MET A 17 -5.02 0.95 5.94
C MET A 17 -5.15 2.26 5.15
N TRP A 18 -4.93 2.24 3.84
CA TRP A 18 -5.13 3.41 2.99
C TRP A 18 -6.60 3.81 2.89
N LEU A 19 -7.48 2.85 2.75
CA LEU A 19 -8.93 3.11 2.67
C LEU A 19 -9.47 3.70 3.97
N ASP A 20 -8.95 3.27 5.11
CA ASP A 20 -9.41 3.67 6.44
C ASP A 20 -8.61 4.83 7.04
N LYS A 21 -7.55 5.27 6.36
CA LYS A 21 -6.58 6.26 6.87
C LYS A 21 -5.99 5.84 8.22
N GLN A 22 -5.71 4.55 8.38
CA GLN A 22 -5.24 3.96 9.62
C GLN A 22 -3.74 3.72 9.54
N ASP A 23 -2.95 4.53 10.24
CA ASP A 23 -1.49 4.44 10.21
C ASP A 23 -0.88 3.60 11.32
N THR A 24 -1.67 3.12 12.26
CA THR A 24 -1.19 2.22 13.31
C THR A 24 -0.98 0.83 12.75
N GLY A 25 0.16 0.22 13.04
CA GLY A 25 0.49 -1.12 12.57
C GLY A 25 1.41 -1.17 11.37
N ILE A 26 1.82 -0.02 10.81
CA ILE A 26 2.76 0.01 9.68
C ILE A 26 4.09 -0.67 10.07
N ALA A 27 4.59 -0.40 11.28
CA ALA A 27 5.82 -1.01 11.77
C ALA A 27 5.70 -2.51 11.99
N ASP A 28 4.49 -3.03 12.19
CA ASP A 28 4.25 -4.48 12.28
C ASP A 28 4.09 -5.12 10.91
N LEU A 29 3.70 -4.33 9.92
CA LEU A 29 3.48 -4.82 8.55
C LEU A 29 4.77 -4.84 7.75
N PHE A 30 5.61 -3.83 7.90
CA PHE A 30 6.87 -3.68 7.18
C PHE A 30 8.05 -3.91 8.12
N ALA A 31 9.06 -4.61 7.63
CA ALA A 31 10.32 -4.78 8.37
C ALA A 31 10.98 -3.42 8.64
N PRO A 32 11.77 -3.27 9.71
CA PRO A 32 12.43 -2.01 10.01
C PRO A 32 13.33 -1.49 8.88
N ASP A 33 13.86 -2.38 8.05
CA ASP A 33 14.73 -2.07 6.91
C ASP A 33 14.03 -2.25 5.56
N ALA A 34 12.70 -2.35 5.53
CA ALA A 34 11.95 -2.50 4.29
C ALA A 34 12.19 -1.31 3.36
N VAL A 35 12.17 -1.57 2.06
CA VAL A 35 12.24 -0.53 1.03
C VAL A 35 10.93 -0.54 0.25
N TYR A 36 10.26 0.60 0.22
CA TYR A 36 9.03 0.78 -0.55
C TYR A 36 9.33 1.68 -1.74
N ILE A 37 9.02 1.21 -2.92
CA ILE A 37 9.31 1.94 -4.16
C ILE A 37 8.01 2.21 -4.89
N GLU A 38 7.71 3.50 -5.12
CA GLU A 38 6.56 3.87 -5.96
C GLU A 38 6.90 3.68 -7.43
N SER A 39 5.90 3.36 -8.24
CA SER A 39 6.09 3.04 -9.66
C SER A 39 6.72 4.17 -10.47
N TRP A 40 6.58 5.42 -10.01
CA TRP A 40 7.10 6.60 -10.70
C TRP A 40 8.46 7.09 -10.15
N GLY A 41 9.05 6.36 -9.20
CA GLY A 41 10.44 6.55 -8.80
C GLY A 41 10.76 6.71 -7.32
N PRO A 42 9.98 7.44 -6.51
CA PRO A 42 10.33 7.67 -5.10
C PRO A 42 10.50 6.39 -4.31
N GLU A 43 11.49 6.39 -3.40
CA GLU A 43 11.79 5.27 -2.52
C GLU A 43 11.73 5.71 -1.07
N TYR A 44 11.21 4.82 -0.23
CA TYR A 44 11.13 5.05 1.21
C TYR A 44 11.85 3.90 1.91
N HIS A 45 12.92 4.23 2.63
CA HIS A 45 13.80 3.27 3.28
C HIS A 45 13.46 3.18 4.77
N GLY A 46 12.97 2.00 5.18
CA GLY A 46 12.59 1.70 6.55
C GLY A 46 11.11 1.98 6.83
N SER A 47 10.56 1.23 7.78
CA SER A 47 9.14 1.35 8.16
C SER A 47 8.78 2.75 8.66
N GLY A 48 9.73 3.46 9.30
CA GLY A 48 9.50 4.82 9.78
C GLY A 48 9.27 5.81 8.64
N LYS A 49 10.04 5.71 7.56
CA LYS A 49 9.87 6.57 6.37
C LYS A 49 8.59 6.22 5.61
N ILE A 50 8.24 4.95 5.56
CA ILE A 50 6.98 4.50 4.95
C ILE A 50 5.80 5.12 5.70
N LYS A 51 5.83 5.13 7.03
CA LYS A 51 4.79 5.75 7.85
C LYS A 51 4.71 7.26 7.63
N LEU A 52 5.84 7.96 7.57
CA LEU A 52 5.87 9.40 7.31
C LEU A 52 5.23 9.73 5.96
N TRP A 53 5.57 8.99 4.94
CA TRP A 53 4.97 9.15 3.62
C TRP A 53 3.46 8.87 3.64
N PHE A 54 3.04 7.80 4.30
CA PHE A 54 1.63 7.46 4.46
C PHE A 54 0.87 8.62 5.10
N ASP A 55 1.36 9.13 6.21
CA ASP A 55 0.71 10.21 6.96
C ASP A 55 0.65 11.50 6.14
N GLU A 56 1.74 11.85 5.46
CA GLU A 56 1.80 13.05 4.61
C GLU A 56 0.81 12.96 3.45
N TRP A 57 0.82 11.84 2.73
CA TRP A 57 -0.09 11.66 1.60
C TRP A 57 -1.55 11.74 2.03
N ASN A 58 -1.90 11.07 3.14
CA ASN A 58 -3.27 11.04 3.64
C ASN A 58 -3.72 12.37 4.24
N SER A 59 -2.81 13.30 4.48
CA SER A 59 -3.16 14.67 4.90
C SER A 59 -3.65 15.53 3.73
N ARG A 60 -3.37 15.14 2.49
CA ARG A 60 -3.71 15.90 1.28
C ARG A 60 -4.49 15.11 0.24
N GLY A 61 -4.90 13.89 0.56
CA GLY A 61 -5.66 13.03 -0.34
C GLY A 61 -6.42 11.96 0.38
N GLU A 62 -7.29 11.29 -0.36
CA GLU A 62 -8.09 10.20 0.16
C GLU A 62 -8.16 9.08 -0.87
N VAL A 63 -7.81 7.86 -0.48
CA VAL A 63 -8.00 6.68 -1.30
C VAL A 63 -9.45 6.24 -1.17
N GLN A 64 -10.17 6.27 -2.28
CA GLN A 64 -11.59 5.90 -2.31
C GLN A 64 -11.79 4.44 -2.63
N ARG A 65 -10.88 3.86 -3.42
CA ARG A 65 -10.95 2.47 -3.82
C ARG A 65 -9.55 1.93 -4.10
N TRP A 66 -9.31 0.73 -3.64
CA TRP A 66 -8.10 -0.02 -3.98
C TRP A 66 -8.46 -1.50 -3.96
N ASP A 67 -8.98 -2.00 -5.07
CA ASP A 67 -9.52 -3.34 -5.21
C ASP A 67 -8.46 -4.29 -5.74
N ILE A 68 -8.33 -5.43 -5.11
CA ILE A 68 -7.41 -6.48 -5.54
C ILE A 68 -8.16 -7.39 -6.51
N ARG A 69 -7.58 -7.61 -7.71
CA ARG A 69 -8.13 -8.51 -8.71
C ARG A 69 -7.61 -9.93 -8.54
N GLN A 70 -6.29 -10.07 -8.41
CA GLN A 70 -5.68 -11.38 -8.23
C GLN A 70 -4.25 -11.24 -7.72
N TYR A 71 -3.73 -12.36 -7.22
CA TYR A 71 -2.36 -12.49 -6.75
C TYR A 71 -1.60 -13.48 -7.61
N PHE A 72 -0.29 -13.25 -7.77
CA PHE A 72 0.63 -14.18 -8.40
C PHE A 72 1.79 -14.41 -7.44
N HIS A 73 2.13 -15.67 -7.20
CA HIS A 73 3.21 -16.04 -6.29
C HIS A 73 4.31 -16.76 -7.03
N LYS A 74 5.55 -16.41 -6.71
CA LYS A 74 6.73 -17.14 -7.19
C LYS A 74 7.79 -17.10 -6.10
N GLY A 75 8.08 -18.25 -5.49
CA GLY A 75 9.03 -18.33 -4.38
C GLY A 75 8.59 -17.46 -3.21
N ASP A 76 9.44 -16.52 -2.84
CA ASP A 76 9.18 -15.56 -1.76
C ASP A 76 8.57 -14.25 -2.27
N GLN A 77 8.20 -14.18 -3.54
CA GLN A 77 7.66 -12.98 -4.17
C GLN A 77 6.17 -13.10 -4.42
N THR A 78 5.47 -11.98 -4.30
CA THR A 78 4.05 -11.90 -4.61
C THR A 78 3.80 -10.64 -5.43
N VAL A 79 3.08 -10.81 -6.55
CA VAL A 79 2.59 -9.70 -7.37
C VAL A 79 1.09 -9.62 -7.19
N VAL A 80 0.57 -8.41 -7.06
CA VAL A 80 -0.87 -8.18 -6.93
C VAL A 80 -1.35 -7.26 -8.06
N GLU A 81 -2.45 -7.65 -8.68
CA GLU A 81 -3.12 -6.86 -9.71
C GLU A 81 -4.31 -6.16 -9.09
N TRP A 82 -4.46 -4.84 -9.33
CA TRP A 82 -5.43 -4.03 -8.61
C TRP A 82 -5.99 -2.87 -9.44
N SER A 83 -7.08 -2.29 -8.94
CA SER A 83 -7.68 -1.05 -9.44
C SER A 83 -7.69 -0.04 -8.30
N PHE A 84 -7.41 1.22 -8.63
CA PHE A 84 -7.20 2.29 -7.64
C PHE A 84 -7.96 3.55 -8.04
N ARG A 85 -8.48 4.27 -7.04
CA ARG A 85 -9.07 5.60 -7.22
C ARG A 85 -8.79 6.44 -5.98
N CYS A 86 -8.34 7.67 -6.21
CA CYS A 86 -8.16 8.65 -5.13
C CYS A 86 -8.69 10.02 -5.52
N VAL A 87 -8.97 10.84 -4.51
CA VAL A 87 -9.28 12.26 -4.68
C VAL A 87 -8.34 13.07 -3.79
N MET A 88 -7.75 14.11 -4.35
CA MET A 88 -6.86 14.99 -3.61
C MET A 88 -7.64 16.19 -3.07
N THR A 89 -7.10 16.87 -2.05
CA THR A 89 -7.76 18.02 -1.43
C THR A 89 -7.99 19.18 -2.40
N ASP A 90 -7.21 19.27 -3.49
CA ASP A 90 -7.41 20.26 -4.55
C ASP A 90 -8.49 19.85 -5.56
N GLY A 91 -9.13 18.70 -5.36
CA GLY A 91 -10.20 18.20 -6.22
C GLY A 91 -9.74 17.31 -7.36
N VAL A 92 -8.43 17.10 -7.53
CA VAL A 92 -7.93 16.22 -8.58
C VAL A 92 -8.29 14.77 -8.26
N ILE A 93 -8.88 14.09 -9.23
CA ILE A 93 -9.26 12.67 -9.12
C ILE A 93 -8.33 11.86 -10.02
N GLN A 94 -7.79 10.78 -9.49
CA GLN A 94 -7.00 9.83 -10.26
C GLN A 94 -7.59 8.44 -10.15
N SER A 95 -7.62 7.72 -11.27
CA SER A 95 -8.13 6.36 -11.31
C SER A 95 -7.28 5.57 -12.31
N PHE A 96 -6.70 4.47 -11.86
CA PHE A 96 -5.82 3.65 -12.71
C PHE A 96 -5.69 2.24 -12.16
N ASP A 97 -5.16 1.36 -13.00
CA ASP A 97 -4.89 -0.04 -12.66
C ASP A 97 -3.38 -0.26 -12.50
N GLY A 98 -3.05 -1.23 -11.71
CA GLY A 98 -1.66 -1.60 -11.52
C GLY A 98 -1.50 -3.07 -11.17
#